data_9de17f00f8be80a2f89ec72cb86e6576
#
_entry.id   9de17f00f8be80a2f89ec72cb86e6576
#
_cell.length_a   1.000
_cell.length_b   1.000
_cell.length_c   1.000
_cell.angle_alpha   90.00
_cell.angle_beta   90.00
_cell.angle_gamma   90.00
#
_symmetry.space_group_name_H-M   'P 1'
#
loop_
_entity.id
_entity.type
_entity.pdbx_description
1 polymer ?
#
loop_
_entity_poly.entity_id
_entity_poly.type
_entity_poly.pdbx_seq_one_letter_code
_entity_poly.pdbx_strand_id
1 'polypeptide(L)'
;MILAEVDPGARYLYRLHAEQAQAFVVERPDPASRYQPQGVHGPSQVVSSAFEWEDQNWFGLPLSQYIIYELHVGTFTPEGTFDAVIPHLDRLIEIGITAVELMPVAQFPGNRNWGYDGSYLFAAQHSYGGPQGFKRLVNACHAKGLAVVLDVVYNHLGPEGNYLRDFGPYFTDFYKTPWGEAVNFDGPHSDEVRRFFIESALYWVCDCHIDALRIDAVHAILDFSARPFLEQLALQIHREAERLNRRIYCIAESALNDTRVIRSRECGGFGLDAQWNDDFHHALHSLLTGEISGYYQDFGRLQDLALSWRDGFVYSGQYSRYRLRRHGNSSRTVAARQFVVFAQNHDQIGNRMHGERLTQLVTLEQLKLAACVVLLSPFIPLLFMGEEYGEVAPFPYFISHSDPDLVEAVREGRRREFAAFAWQENPPDPQDEATFQRAKLNHSLCLEGHHRVLMSFYRKLIRLRKTYSCLAQLSKKNMEVVEGEEKMMMLVRRWNDTAEARIIFHFGSAQESMPVPISEGRWIKALDSAEKQWQGPGSRVAPEIVSQGAVTLICPPHSVLVLTRERSNI
;
A
#
# COMPACT_ATOMS: atom_id res chain seq x y z
N MET A 1 36.20 -7.83 -12.86
CA MET A 1 36.56 -8.16 -14.26
C MET A 1 35.78 -7.19 -15.15
N ILE A 2 36.46 -6.39 -15.96
CA ILE A 2 35.81 -5.54 -16.97
C ILE A 2 35.92 -6.30 -18.30
N LEU A 3 34.78 -6.70 -18.85
CA LEU A 3 34.72 -7.27 -20.20
C LEU A 3 34.43 -6.11 -21.16
N ALA A 4 35.32 -5.90 -22.12
CA ALA A 4 35.09 -4.97 -23.22
C ALA A 4 34.09 -5.60 -24.21
N GLU A 5 33.09 -4.83 -24.63
CA GLU A 5 32.19 -5.15 -25.74
C GLU A 5 31.38 -6.46 -25.58
N VAL A 6 30.45 -6.46 -24.62
CA VAL A 6 29.40 -7.50 -24.55
C VAL A 6 28.09 -6.91 -25.03
N ASP A 7 27.52 -7.48 -26.09
CA ASP A 7 26.27 -7.00 -26.67
C ASP A 7 25.09 -7.22 -25.74
N PRO A 8 24.10 -6.30 -25.71
CA PRO A 8 22.82 -6.55 -25.09
C PRO A 8 22.19 -7.84 -25.64
N GLY A 9 21.63 -8.66 -24.74
CA GLY A 9 21.08 -9.98 -25.06
C GLY A 9 22.05 -11.14 -24.78
N ALA A 10 23.35 -10.87 -24.59
CA ALA A 10 24.31 -11.90 -24.20
C ALA A 10 23.95 -12.48 -22.82
N ARG A 11 24.02 -13.79 -22.70
CA ARG A 11 23.76 -14.51 -21.45
C ARG A 11 25.04 -14.91 -20.76
N TYR A 12 25.06 -14.85 -19.43
CA TYR A 12 26.23 -15.14 -18.65
C TYR A 12 25.90 -15.77 -17.29
N LEU A 13 26.88 -16.47 -16.75
CA LEU A 13 26.90 -17.00 -15.40
C LEU A 13 28.27 -16.67 -14.77
N TYR A 14 28.30 -16.53 -13.46
CA TYR A 14 29.53 -16.50 -12.71
C TYR A 14 29.97 -17.92 -12.40
N ARG A 15 31.26 -18.20 -12.62
CA ARG A 15 31.90 -19.43 -12.18
C ARG A 15 32.66 -19.16 -10.89
N LEU A 16 32.16 -19.72 -9.78
CA LEU A 16 32.74 -19.55 -8.46
C LEU A 16 33.70 -20.70 -8.15
N HIS A 17 34.87 -20.37 -7.60
CA HIS A 17 35.88 -21.32 -7.18
C HIS A 17 36.03 -21.21 -5.66
N ALA A 18 35.87 -22.31 -4.93
CA ALA A 18 36.16 -22.35 -3.50
C ALA A 18 37.67 -22.49 -3.27
N GLU A 19 38.29 -21.57 -2.50
CA GLU A 19 39.73 -21.55 -2.24
C GLU A 19 40.21 -22.73 -1.38
N GLN A 20 39.37 -23.43 -0.64
CA GLN A 20 39.75 -24.37 0.43
C GLN A 20 39.27 -25.82 0.27
N ALA A 21 38.60 -26.18 -0.78
CA ALA A 21 38.16 -27.57 -0.98
C ALA A 21 38.49 -28.02 -2.42
N GLN A 22 38.86 -29.29 -2.60
CA GLN A 22 39.03 -29.89 -3.91
C GLN A 22 37.87 -29.52 -4.84
N ALA A 23 38.07 -28.50 -5.65
CA ALA A 23 37.39 -28.16 -6.90
C ALA A 23 35.86 -28.39 -6.96
N PHE A 24 35.06 -27.75 -6.11
CA PHE A 24 33.68 -27.48 -6.49
C PHE A 24 33.67 -26.16 -7.28
N VAL A 25 33.52 -26.26 -8.58
CA VAL A 25 33.20 -25.15 -9.45
C VAL A 25 31.69 -25.11 -9.57
N VAL A 26 31.05 -24.07 -9.07
CA VAL A 26 29.60 -23.88 -9.26
C VAL A 26 29.37 -22.71 -10.20
N GLU A 27 28.40 -22.85 -11.08
CA GLU A 27 27.93 -21.76 -11.94
C GLU A 27 26.66 -21.16 -11.34
N ARG A 28 26.62 -19.84 -11.21
CA ARG A 28 25.52 -19.10 -10.63
C ARG A 28 25.14 -17.88 -11.46
N PRO A 29 23.86 -17.53 -11.53
CA PRO A 29 23.43 -16.25 -12.06
C PRO A 29 24.03 -15.10 -11.25
N ASP A 30 24.11 -13.92 -11.85
CA ASP A 30 24.58 -12.72 -11.19
C ASP A 30 23.61 -12.27 -10.08
N PRO A 31 24.06 -12.08 -8.84
CA PRO A 31 23.22 -11.53 -7.77
C PRO A 31 22.58 -10.19 -8.11
N ALA A 32 23.27 -9.35 -8.86
CA ALA A 32 22.81 -8.05 -9.34
C ALA A 32 22.26 -8.10 -10.78
N SER A 33 21.77 -9.27 -11.20
CA SER A 33 21.20 -9.45 -12.54
C SER A 33 20.08 -8.46 -12.81
N ARG A 34 20.13 -7.80 -13.95
CA ARG A 34 19.11 -6.85 -14.44
C ARG A 34 17.99 -7.55 -15.21
N TYR A 35 18.20 -8.82 -15.61
CA TYR A 35 17.20 -9.60 -16.31
C TYR A 35 17.48 -11.10 -16.24
N GLN A 36 16.45 -11.88 -15.92
CA GLN A 36 16.45 -13.33 -15.81
C GLN A 36 15.45 -13.95 -16.80
N PRO A 37 15.78 -14.01 -18.11
CA PRO A 37 14.82 -14.40 -19.15
C PRO A 37 14.40 -15.88 -19.08
N GLN A 38 15.11 -16.69 -18.31
CA GLN A 38 14.82 -18.12 -18.13
C GLN A 38 14.45 -18.47 -16.67
N GLY A 39 13.96 -17.46 -15.93
CA GLY A 39 13.59 -17.64 -14.51
C GLY A 39 14.80 -17.66 -13.58
N VAL A 40 14.54 -17.95 -12.31
CA VAL A 40 15.50 -17.77 -11.20
C VAL A 40 16.73 -18.69 -11.24
N HIS A 41 16.67 -19.77 -11.99
CA HIS A 41 17.79 -20.73 -12.14
C HIS A 41 18.57 -20.54 -13.44
N GLY A 42 18.07 -19.72 -14.36
CA GLY A 42 18.67 -19.50 -15.66
C GLY A 42 19.82 -18.49 -15.62
N PRO A 43 20.58 -18.35 -16.73
CA PRO A 43 21.63 -17.37 -16.84
C PRO A 43 21.07 -15.94 -16.81
N SER A 44 21.86 -15.03 -16.26
CA SER A 44 21.59 -13.59 -16.35
C SER A 44 21.79 -13.09 -17.78
N GLN A 45 21.04 -12.06 -18.17
CA GLN A 45 21.18 -11.44 -19.49
C GLN A 45 21.62 -9.99 -19.39
N VAL A 46 22.57 -9.61 -20.24
CA VAL A 46 23.01 -8.22 -20.40
C VAL A 46 21.86 -7.40 -20.98
N VAL A 47 21.48 -6.34 -20.31
CA VAL A 47 20.41 -5.42 -20.71
C VAL A 47 21.01 -4.11 -21.21
N SER A 48 20.48 -3.56 -22.31
CA SER A 48 20.81 -2.21 -22.72
C SER A 48 20.37 -1.21 -21.67
N SER A 49 21.24 -0.28 -21.29
CA SER A 49 20.88 0.87 -20.47
C SER A 49 20.08 1.92 -21.27
N ALA A 50 20.18 1.89 -22.60
CA ALA A 50 19.48 2.83 -23.47
C ALA A 50 17.96 2.57 -23.41
N PHE A 51 17.23 3.63 -23.08
CA PHE A 51 15.77 3.68 -23.16
C PHE A 51 15.36 5.11 -23.53
N GLU A 52 14.42 5.26 -24.44
CA GLU A 52 13.92 6.58 -24.85
C GLU A 52 12.86 7.07 -23.87
N TRP A 53 13.31 7.76 -22.83
CA TRP A 53 12.43 8.37 -21.85
C TRP A 53 11.77 9.64 -22.41
N GLU A 54 10.47 9.80 -22.21
CA GLU A 54 9.69 11.00 -22.56
C GLU A 54 9.39 11.87 -21.33
N ASP A 55 9.96 11.55 -20.19
CA ASP A 55 9.67 12.14 -18.88
C ASP A 55 10.66 13.21 -18.43
N GLN A 56 11.40 13.85 -19.36
CA GLN A 56 12.41 14.88 -19.05
C GLN A 56 11.85 16.07 -18.25
N ASN A 57 10.55 16.32 -18.33
CA ASN A 57 9.85 17.37 -17.59
C ASN A 57 9.10 16.84 -16.35
N TRP A 58 9.30 15.58 -16.00
CA TRP A 58 8.72 14.98 -14.83
C TRP A 58 9.62 15.16 -13.61
N PHE A 59 9.14 15.88 -12.60
CA PHE A 59 9.88 16.15 -11.35
C PHE A 59 9.23 15.47 -10.13
N GLY A 60 8.26 14.58 -10.35
CA GLY A 60 7.46 13.96 -9.31
C GLY A 60 6.41 14.89 -8.70
N LEU A 61 5.45 14.32 -7.99
CA LEU A 61 4.39 15.04 -7.27
C LEU A 61 4.77 15.23 -5.79
N PRO A 62 4.31 16.31 -5.14
CA PRO A 62 4.37 16.39 -3.68
C PRO A 62 3.65 15.19 -3.03
N LEU A 63 4.24 14.56 -2.03
CA LEU A 63 3.67 13.39 -1.34
C LEU A 63 2.25 13.66 -0.80
N SER A 64 1.96 14.90 -0.39
CA SER A 64 0.63 15.32 0.05
C SER A 64 -0.45 15.30 -1.04
N GLN A 65 -0.07 15.18 -2.30
CA GLN A 65 -0.99 15.07 -3.44
C GLN A 65 -1.20 13.61 -3.88
N TYR A 66 -0.53 12.64 -3.25
CA TYR A 66 -0.71 11.24 -3.59
C TYR A 66 -2.13 10.78 -3.20
N ILE A 67 -2.76 10.14 -4.16
CA ILE A 67 -3.93 9.27 -4.03
C ILE A 67 -3.46 7.99 -4.71
N ILE A 68 -3.09 7.01 -3.90
CA ILE A 68 -2.38 5.81 -4.34
C ILE A 68 -3.39 4.77 -4.82
N TYR A 69 -3.05 4.09 -5.91
CA TYR A 69 -3.77 2.93 -6.42
C TYR A 69 -2.82 1.74 -6.47
N GLU A 70 -2.95 0.83 -5.53
CA GLU A 70 -2.14 -0.37 -5.43
C GLU A 70 -2.64 -1.42 -6.40
N LEU A 71 -1.74 -2.02 -7.20
CA LEU A 71 -2.08 -3.09 -8.14
C LEU A 71 -1.02 -4.19 -8.21
N HIS A 72 -1.50 -5.40 -8.47
CA HIS A 72 -0.70 -6.58 -8.80
C HIS A 72 -0.68 -6.78 -10.31
N VAL A 73 0.47 -6.64 -10.96
CA VAL A 73 0.61 -6.69 -12.42
C VAL A 73 0.01 -7.97 -13.02
N GLY A 74 0.30 -9.13 -12.43
CA GLY A 74 -0.11 -10.43 -12.95
C GLY A 74 -1.63 -10.69 -12.94
N THR A 75 -2.41 -9.95 -12.10
CA THR A 75 -3.86 -10.16 -11.98
C THR A 75 -4.68 -8.92 -12.34
N PHE A 76 -4.03 -7.79 -12.60
CA PHE A 76 -4.73 -6.55 -12.96
C PHE A 76 -5.45 -6.67 -14.31
N THR A 77 -4.84 -7.38 -15.27
CA THR A 77 -5.43 -7.66 -16.59
C THR A 77 -5.40 -9.16 -16.90
N PRO A 78 -6.16 -9.63 -17.90
CA PRO A 78 -6.07 -11.02 -18.35
C PRO A 78 -4.67 -11.42 -18.79
N GLU A 79 -3.92 -10.53 -19.45
CA GLU A 79 -2.56 -10.76 -19.95
C GLU A 79 -1.53 -10.81 -18.81
N GLY A 80 -1.73 -10.01 -17.76
CA GLY A 80 -0.86 -9.96 -16.60
C GLY A 80 0.55 -9.42 -16.91
N THR A 81 0.65 -8.39 -17.74
CA THR A 81 1.93 -7.78 -18.15
C THR A 81 1.95 -6.27 -17.91
N PHE A 82 3.15 -5.69 -17.84
CA PHE A 82 3.33 -4.24 -17.70
C PHE A 82 2.65 -3.47 -18.84
N ASP A 83 2.81 -3.95 -20.07
CA ASP A 83 2.21 -3.29 -21.24
C ASP A 83 0.68 -3.33 -21.21
N ALA A 84 0.08 -4.39 -20.67
CA ALA A 84 -1.37 -4.52 -20.55
C ALA A 84 -1.98 -3.58 -19.48
N VAL A 85 -1.19 -3.06 -18.53
CA VAL A 85 -1.64 -2.04 -17.58
C VAL A 85 -1.84 -0.68 -18.25
N ILE A 86 -1.01 -0.34 -19.25
CA ILE A 86 -0.96 1.00 -19.86
C ILE A 86 -2.33 1.50 -20.38
N PRO A 87 -3.13 0.71 -21.09
CA PRO A 87 -4.45 1.16 -21.56
C PRO A 87 -5.44 1.53 -20.45
N HIS A 88 -5.21 1.07 -19.22
CA HIS A 88 -6.09 1.34 -18.07
C HIS A 88 -5.74 2.63 -17.30
N LEU A 89 -4.59 3.25 -17.57
CA LEU A 89 -4.13 4.45 -16.86
C LEU A 89 -5.10 5.63 -17.04
N ASP A 90 -5.72 5.79 -18.21
CA ASP A 90 -6.68 6.88 -18.45
C ASP A 90 -7.89 6.79 -17.51
N ARG A 91 -8.40 5.58 -17.26
CA ARG A 91 -9.48 5.37 -16.30
C ARG A 91 -9.05 5.75 -14.87
N LEU A 92 -7.84 5.42 -14.45
CA LEU A 92 -7.33 5.79 -13.13
C LEU A 92 -7.24 7.32 -12.97
N ILE A 93 -6.80 8.02 -14.02
CA ILE A 93 -6.76 9.49 -14.05
C ILE A 93 -8.17 10.08 -13.98
N GLU A 94 -9.13 9.53 -14.71
CA GLU A 94 -10.52 9.98 -14.69
C GLU A 94 -11.17 9.83 -13.31
N ILE A 95 -10.82 8.80 -12.56
CA ILE A 95 -11.23 8.62 -11.16
C ILE A 95 -10.56 9.68 -10.28
N GLY A 96 -9.35 10.10 -10.64
CA GLY A 96 -8.57 11.10 -9.95
C GLY A 96 -7.37 10.56 -9.18
N ILE A 97 -6.94 9.33 -9.45
CA ILE A 97 -5.68 8.74 -8.95
C ILE A 97 -4.50 9.61 -9.38
N THR A 98 -3.46 9.67 -8.56
CA THR A 98 -2.25 10.45 -8.82
C THR A 98 -0.96 9.63 -8.70
N ALA A 99 -1.03 8.46 -8.10
CA ALA A 99 0.11 7.54 -7.98
C ALA A 99 -0.36 6.10 -8.17
N VAL A 100 0.39 5.31 -8.92
CA VAL A 100 0.20 3.86 -9.06
C VAL A 100 1.25 3.17 -8.21
N GLU A 101 0.84 2.30 -7.30
CA GLU A 101 1.74 1.46 -6.51
C GLU A 101 1.73 0.05 -7.10
N LEU A 102 2.91 -0.41 -7.49
CA LEU A 102 3.10 -1.76 -8.02
C LEU A 102 3.53 -2.68 -6.87
N MET A 103 2.77 -3.74 -6.61
CA MET A 103 3.25 -4.85 -5.78
C MET A 103 4.59 -5.36 -6.31
N PRO A 104 5.41 -6.08 -5.52
CA PRO A 104 6.80 -6.36 -5.88
C PRO A 104 6.94 -7.01 -7.25
N VAL A 105 7.86 -6.48 -8.04
CA VAL A 105 8.15 -6.92 -9.41
C VAL A 105 9.51 -7.58 -9.56
N ALA A 106 10.29 -7.72 -8.48
CA ALA A 106 11.58 -8.41 -8.50
C ALA A 106 11.38 -9.85 -8.98
N GLN A 107 12.35 -10.36 -9.79
CA GLN A 107 12.24 -11.69 -10.38
C GLN A 107 12.03 -12.77 -9.32
N PHE A 108 10.90 -13.44 -9.38
CA PHE A 108 10.46 -14.54 -8.54
C PHE A 108 10.37 -15.86 -9.34
N PRO A 109 10.24 -17.03 -8.67
CA PRO A 109 10.07 -18.32 -9.33
C PRO A 109 8.77 -18.41 -10.13
N GLY A 110 8.83 -19.06 -11.29
CA GLY A 110 7.67 -19.28 -12.15
C GLY A 110 7.10 -17.99 -12.75
N ASN A 111 5.78 -17.96 -12.93
CA ASN A 111 5.07 -16.88 -13.64
C ASN A 111 3.89 -16.29 -12.85
N ARG A 112 3.64 -16.75 -11.62
CA ARG A 112 2.59 -16.25 -10.73
C ARG A 112 3.05 -16.27 -9.28
N ASN A 113 3.11 -15.12 -8.68
CA ASN A 113 3.48 -14.89 -7.30
C ASN A 113 2.98 -13.50 -6.91
N TRP A 114 2.70 -13.25 -5.65
CA TRP A 114 2.43 -11.90 -5.17
C TRP A 114 3.62 -10.95 -5.38
N GLY A 115 4.83 -11.52 -5.53
CA GLY A 115 6.08 -10.80 -5.71
C GLY A 115 7.01 -10.83 -4.49
N TYR A 116 6.54 -11.33 -3.34
CA TYR A 116 7.33 -11.35 -2.09
C TYR A 116 8.36 -12.49 -2.00
N ASP A 117 8.41 -13.39 -3.00
CA ASP A 117 9.46 -14.41 -3.15
C ASP A 117 10.53 -13.99 -4.17
N GLY A 118 10.78 -12.69 -4.34
CA GLY A 118 11.79 -12.18 -5.25
C GLY A 118 13.21 -12.59 -4.84
N SER A 119 13.97 -13.15 -5.81
CA SER A 119 15.36 -13.60 -5.60
C SER A 119 16.39 -12.70 -6.28
N TYR A 120 16.01 -11.89 -7.26
CA TYR A 120 16.89 -10.95 -7.98
C TYR A 120 16.34 -9.54 -7.88
N LEU A 121 16.86 -8.77 -6.92
CA LEU A 121 16.36 -7.46 -6.55
C LEU A 121 16.52 -6.36 -7.60
N PHE A 122 17.32 -6.59 -8.63
CA PHE A 122 17.56 -5.65 -9.74
C PHE A 122 16.85 -6.04 -11.03
N ALA A 123 16.16 -7.20 -11.07
CA ALA A 123 15.56 -7.73 -12.28
C ALA A 123 14.03 -7.63 -12.20
N ALA A 124 13.41 -6.93 -13.14
CA ALA A 124 11.96 -6.98 -13.28
C ALA A 124 11.51 -8.36 -13.79
N GLN A 125 10.44 -8.88 -13.22
CA GLN A 125 9.87 -10.20 -13.51
C GLN A 125 9.70 -10.45 -15.01
N HIS A 126 10.26 -11.56 -15.48
CA HIS A 126 10.25 -11.91 -16.90
C HIS A 126 8.83 -12.05 -17.47
N SER A 127 7.95 -12.75 -16.77
CA SER A 127 6.58 -13.00 -17.23
C SER A 127 5.72 -11.73 -17.30
N TYR A 128 6.13 -10.65 -16.63
CA TYR A 128 5.47 -9.35 -16.72
C TYR A 128 5.95 -8.49 -17.90
N GLY A 129 7.00 -8.92 -18.62
CA GLY A 129 7.59 -8.19 -19.75
C GLY A 129 9.01 -7.70 -19.51
N GLY A 130 9.62 -8.08 -18.37
CA GLY A 130 11.00 -7.77 -18.02
C GLY A 130 11.31 -6.28 -17.90
N PRO A 131 12.60 -5.89 -17.94
CA PRO A 131 13.02 -4.52 -17.66
C PRO A 131 12.51 -3.50 -18.68
N GLN A 132 12.35 -3.89 -19.95
CA GLN A 132 11.86 -2.97 -20.98
C GLN A 132 10.36 -2.70 -20.83
N GLY A 133 9.55 -3.74 -20.53
CA GLY A 133 8.12 -3.59 -20.23
C GLY A 133 7.90 -2.70 -19.01
N PHE A 134 8.70 -2.90 -17.96
CA PHE A 134 8.65 -2.08 -16.76
C PHE A 134 8.92 -0.60 -17.06
N LYS A 135 10.01 -0.29 -17.80
CA LYS A 135 10.33 1.08 -18.18
C LYS A 135 9.23 1.73 -19.04
N ARG A 136 8.61 0.97 -19.98
CA ARG A 136 7.47 1.48 -20.76
C ARG A 136 6.28 1.85 -19.89
N LEU A 137 5.95 1.03 -18.88
CA LEU A 137 4.86 1.35 -17.95
C LEU A 137 5.17 2.62 -17.16
N VAL A 138 6.37 2.76 -16.59
CA VAL A 138 6.78 3.96 -15.84
C VAL A 138 6.72 5.20 -16.72
N ASN A 139 7.28 5.13 -17.92
CA ASN A 139 7.24 6.22 -18.90
C ASN A 139 5.80 6.64 -19.26
N ALA A 140 4.91 5.67 -19.46
CA ALA A 140 3.50 5.93 -19.74
C ALA A 140 2.77 6.57 -18.54
N CYS A 141 3.10 6.17 -17.31
CA CYS A 141 2.58 6.81 -16.10
C CYS A 141 3.00 8.28 -16.03
N HIS A 142 4.29 8.57 -16.20
CA HIS A 142 4.83 9.93 -16.16
C HIS A 142 4.26 10.82 -17.26
N ALA A 143 4.16 10.31 -18.49
CA ALA A 143 3.54 11.03 -19.62
C ALA A 143 2.09 11.44 -19.33
N LYS A 144 1.41 10.72 -18.44
CA LYS A 144 0.04 10.98 -17.98
C LYS A 144 -0.05 11.71 -16.64
N GLY A 145 1.06 12.11 -16.05
CA GLY A 145 1.11 12.81 -14.77
C GLY A 145 0.86 11.94 -13.53
N LEU A 146 1.07 10.63 -13.64
CA LEU A 146 0.98 9.68 -12.55
C LEU A 146 2.37 9.37 -11.98
N ALA A 147 2.54 9.48 -10.67
CA ALA A 147 3.72 8.97 -9.98
C ALA A 147 3.68 7.44 -9.89
N VAL A 148 4.85 6.81 -9.79
CA VAL A 148 4.97 5.36 -9.63
C VAL A 148 5.65 5.04 -8.31
N VAL A 149 4.97 4.26 -7.47
CA VAL A 149 5.48 3.67 -6.23
C VAL A 149 5.82 2.22 -6.52
N LEU A 150 7.01 1.78 -6.12
CA LEU A 150 7.41 0.38 -6.23
C LEU A 150 7.53 -0.24 -4.84
N ASP A 151 6.85 -1.35 -4.64
CA ASP A 151 7.01 -2.18 -3.45
C ASP A 151 8.29 -3.01 -3.55
N VAL A 152 9.18 -2.88 -2.55
CA VAL A 152 10.49 -3.55 -2.51
C VAL A 152 10.64 -4.35 -1.21
N VAL A 153 11.12 -5.57 -1.36
CA VAL A 153 11.32 -6.53 -0.27
C VAL A 153 12.80 -6.57 0.09
N TYR A 154 13.17 -5.96 1.23
CA TYR A 154 14.56 -5.92 1.70
C TYR A 154 14.77 -6.61 3.06
N ASN A 155 13.69 -7.02 3.72
CA ASN A 155 13.72 -7.77 4.98
C ASN A 155 14.05 -9.25 4.81
N HIS A 156 13.78 -9.83 3.63
CA HIS A 156 14.09 -11.21 3.26
C HIS A 156 14.24 -11.35 1.74
N LEU A 157 14.62 -12.53 1.28
CA LEU A 157 14.60 -12.91 -0.13
C LEU A 157 13.86 -14.22 -0.30
N GLY A 158 13.27 -14.42 -1.47
CA GLY A 158 12.64 -15.68 -1.83
C GLY A 158 13.61 -16.85 -1.68
N PRO A 159 13.15 -18.01 -1.22
CA PRO A 159 14.03 -19.17 -0.98
C PRO A 159 14.50 -19.83 -2.26
N GLU A 160 13.68 -19.84 -3.32
CA GLU A 160 14.00 -20.51 -4.59
C GLU A 160 14.77 -19.58 -5.52
N GLY A 161 15.92 -20.05 -6.04
CA GLY A 161 16.80 -19.27 -6.91
C GLY A 161 17.68 -18.25 -6.18
N ASN A 162 17.64 -18.22 -4.85
CA ASN A 162 18.49 -17.36 -4.05
C ASN A 162 19.87 -18.00 -3.83
N TYR A 163 20.85 -17.55 -4.58
CA TYR A 163 22.23 -18.03 -4.52
C TYR A 163 23.18 -17.08 -3.78
N LEU A 164 22.68 -16.05 -3.09
CA LEU A 164 23.49 -15.01 -2.44
C LEU A 164 24.50 -15.58 -1.44
N ARG A 165 24.19 -16.72 -0.78
CA ARG A 165 25.12 -17.41 0.14
C ARG A 165 26.42 -17.85 -0.52
N ASP A 166 26.38 -18.17 -1.80
CA ASP A 166 27.55 -18.59 -2.56
C ASP A 166 28.47 -17.42 -2.89
N PHE A 167 28.00 -16.17 -2.78
CA PHE A 167 28.74 -14.96 -3.11
C PHE A 167 29.28 -14.21 -1.88
N GLY A 168 28.71 -14.41 -0.70
CA GLY A 168 29.18 -13.71 0.49
C GLY A 168 28.25 -13.84 1.70
N PRO A 169 28.55 -13.14 2.78
CA PRO A 169 27.83 -13.22 4.05
C PRO A 169 26.55 -12.37 4.05
N TYR A 170 25.66 -12.61 3.07
CA TYR A 170 24.40 -11.86 2.93
C TYR A 170 23.39 -12.14 4.03
N PHE A 171 23.51 -13.28 4.70
CA PHE A 171 22.59 -13.73 5.76
C PHE A 171 23.33 -13.95 7.07
N THR A 172 22.59 -13.87 8.17
CA THR A 172 23.07 -14.14 9.52
C THR A 172 22.10 -15.03 10.28
N ASP A 173 22.62 -15.98 11.05
CA ASP A 173 21.86 -16.83 11.95
C ASP A 173 21.70 -16.23 13.36
N PHE A 174 22.31 -15.08 13.59
CA PHE A 174 22.22 -14.37 14.87
C PHE A 174 20.78 -13.93 15.17
N TYR A 175 20.03 -13.59 14.14
CA TYR A 175 18.61 -13.29 14.23
C TYR A 175 17.75 -14.37 13.57
N LYS A 176 16.54 -14.58 14.10
CA LYS A 176 15.53 -15.45 13.52
C LYS A 176 14.35 -14.60 13.04
N THR A 177 13.94 -14.79 11.79
CA THR A 177 12.76 -14.15 11.21
C THR A 177 11.70 -15.19 10.86
N PRO A 178 10.45 -14.81 10.60
CA PRO A 178 9.44 -15.73 10.08
C PRO A 178 9.84 -16.40 8.75
N TRP A 179 10.73 -15.79 7.98
CA TRP A 179 11.24 -16.28 6.69
C TRP A 179 12.59 -17.01 6.82
N GLY A 180 13.08 -17.27 8.02
CA GLY A 180 14.34 -17.96 8.28
C GLY A 180 15.45 -17.05 8.79
N GLU A 181 16.67 -17.17 8.25
CA GLU A 181 17.79 -16.31 8.61
C GLU A 181 17.56 -14.87 8.16
N ALA A 182 18.01 -13.92 8.97
CA ALA A 182 17.91 -12.51 8.64
C ALA A 182 18.96 -12.09 7.59
N VAL A 183 18.67 -11.03 6.85
CA VAL A 183 19.69 -10.35 6.06
C VAL A 183 20.72 -9.72 7.00
N ASN A 184 21.99 -9.83 6.65
CA ASN A 184 23.11 -9.37 7.47
C ASN A 184 23.31 -7.85 7.35
N PHE A 185 22.56 -7.06 8.11
CA PHE A 185 22.70 -5.59 8.10
C PHE A 185 23.64 -5.04 9.18
N ASP A 186 24.02 -5.80 10.19
CA ASP A 186 24.83 -5.29 11.34
C ASP A 186 25.95 -6.23 11.82
N GLY A 187 26.09 -7.41 11.21
CA GLY A 187 27.13 -8.36 11.53
C GLY A 187 28.45 -8.09 10.79
N PRO A 188 29.46 -8.97 10.95
CA PRO A 188 30.72 -8.88 10.20
C PRO A 188 30.49 -8.84 8.70
N HIS A 189 31.21 -7.95 7.99
CA HIS A 189 31.13 -7.73 6.55
C HIS A 189 29.79 -7.22 6.02
N SER A 190 28.92 -6.67 6.86
CA SER A 190 27.61 -6.14 6.48
C SER A 190 27.65 -4.90 5.57
N ASP A 191 28.77 -4.15 5.52
CA ASP A 191 28.85 -2.93 4.72
C ASP A 191 28.57 -3.18 3.23
N GLU A 192 29.09 -4.29 2.66
CA GLU A 192 28.85 -4.66 1.28
C GLU A 192 27.43 -5.19 1.05
N VAL A 193 26.86 -5.86 2.06
CA VAL A 193 25.45 -6.30 2.03
C VAL A 193 24.53 -5.07 2.03
N ARG A 194 24.76 -4.11 2.91
CA ARG A 194 24.02 -2.84 2.96
C ARG A 194 24.10 -2.11 1.61
N ARG A 195 25.32 -2.05 1.04
CA ARG A 195 25.55 -1.42 -0.25
C ARG A 195 24.73 -2.11 -1.36
N PHE A 196 24.69 -3.44 -1.40
CA PHE A 196 23.92 -4.20 -2.38
C PHE A 196 22.42 -3.81 -2.37
N PHE A 197 21.79 -3.73 -1.20
CA PHE A 197 20.39 -3.33 -1.09
C PHE A 197 20.17 -1.86 -1.43
N ILE A 198 21.09 -0.97 -1.04
CA ILE A 198 21.03 0.45 -1.40
C ILE A 198 21.14 0.63 -2.91
N GLU A 199 22.09 -0.06 -3.56
CA GLU A 199 22.27 -0.01 -5.02
C GLU A 199 21.06 -0.56 -5.77
N SER A 200 20.36 -1.56 -5.21
CA SER A 200 19.06 -2.01 -5.75
C SER A 200 18.02 -0.90 -5.70
N ALA A 201 17.89 -0.20 -4.58
CA ALA A 201 16.97 0.92 -4.45
C ALA A 201 17.32 2.06 -5.41
N LEU A 202 18.60 2.41 -5.52
CA LEU A 202 19.09 3.44 -6.45
C LEU A 202 18.86 3.03 -7.91
N TYR A 203 19.01 1.76 -8.27
CA TYR A 203 18.69 1.27 -9.61
C TYR A 203 17.23 1.53 -9.99
N TRP A 204 16.28 1.22 -9.11
CA TRP A 204 14.88 1.49 -9.38
C TRP A 204 14.59 2.99 -9.52
N VAL A 205 15.23 3.81 -8.70
CA VAL A 205 15.05 5.27 -8.71
C VAL A 205 15.74 5.93 -9.91
N CYS A 206 16.99 5.57 -10.20
CA CYS A 206 17.82 6.27 -11.20
C CYS A 206 17.65 5.72 -12.61
N ASP A 207 17.63 4.38 -12.76
CA ASP A 207 17.60 3.72 -14.08
C ASP A 207 16.15 3.41 -14.52
N CYS A 208 15.22 3.28 -13.57
CA CYS A 208 13.82 2.94 -13.84
C CYS A 208 12.86 4.08 -13.50
N HIS A 209 13.35 5.22 -13.02
CA HIS A 209 12.64 6.47 -12.77
C HIS A 209 11.50 6.39 -11.74
N ILE A 210 11.54 5.45 -10.79
CA ILE A 210 10.55 5.32 -9.72
C ILE A 210 10.49 6.57 -8.84
N ASP A 211 9.29 6.99 -8.41
CA ASP A 211 9.04 8.19 -7.60
C ASP A 211 8.94 7.90 -6.10
N ALA A 212 8.63 6.68 -5.71
CA ALA A 212 8.67 6.27 -4.32
C ALA A 212 8.92 4.76 -4.19
N LEU A 213 9.58 4.37 -3.10
CA LEU A 213 9.71 2.98 -2.70
C LEU A 213 8.80 2.73 -1.49
N ARG A 214 7.91 1.76 -1.58
CA ARG A 214 7.26 1.15 -0.41
C ARG A 214 8.17 0.03 0.06
N ILE A 215 8.64 0.10 1.29
CA ILE A 215 9.61 -0.86 1.85
C ILE A 215 8.84 -1.81 2.74
N ASP A 216 8.79 -3.08 2.32
CA ASP A 216 8.09 -4.16 2.98
C ASP A 216 8.66 -4.46 4.36
N ALA A 217 7.76 -4.75 5.32
CA ALA A 217 8.06 -5.29 6.64
C ALA A 217 9.34 -4.70 7.29
N VAL A 218 9.46 -3.35 7.32
CA VAL A 218 10.68 -2.70 7.87
C VAL A 218 10.97 -3.11 9.32
N HIS A 219 9.98 -3.61 10.04
CA HIS A 219 10.12 -4.14 11.40
C HIS A 219 10.87 -5.49 11.47
N ALA A 220 11.01 -6.17 10.34
CA ALA A 220 11.79 -7.39 10.19
C ALA A 220 13.20 -7.14 9.62
N ILE A 221 13.55 -5.89 9.31
CA ILE A 221 14.93 -5.46 9.05
C ILE A 221 15.62 -5.27 10.40
N LEU A 222 16.32 -6.32 10.84
CA LEU A 222 16.98 -6.37 12.14
C LEU A 222 18.37 -5.75 12.02
N ASP A 223 18.55 -4.59 12.63
CA ASP A 223 19.81 -3.82 12.61
C ASP A 223 19.95 -3.02 13.90
N PHE A 224 20.93 -3.38 14.72
CA PHE A 224 21.26 -2.72 15.98
C PHE A 224 22.55 -1.91 15.88
N SER A 225 23.00 -1.61 14.67
CA SER A 225 24.14 -0.71 14.48
C SER A 225 23.81 0.73 14.92
N ALA A 226 24.84 1.51 15.20
CA ALA A 226 24.68 2.92 15.60
C ALA A 226 24.01 3.78 14.50
N ARG A 227 24.06 3.31 13.26
CA ARG A 227 23.41 3.93 12.12
C ARG A 227 22.59 2.88 11.37
N PRO A 228 21.28 2.79 11.67
CA PRO A 228 20.43 1.77 11.09
C PRO A 228 20.38 1.81 9.55
N PHE A 229 20.25 0.64 8.91
CA PHE A 229 20.15 0.51 7.45
C PHE A 229 19.03 1.38 6.86
N LEU A 230 17.87 1.43 7.49
CA LEU A 230 16.74 2.27 7.04
C LEU A 230 17.09 3.75 6.99
N GLU A 231 17.83 4.26 7.98
CA GLU A 231 18.32 5.64 7.98
C GLU A 231 19.30 5.87 6.82
N GLN A 232 20.22 4.92 6.61
CA GLN A 232 21.20 5.00 5.53
C GLN A 232 20.53 4.97 4.16
N LEU A 233 19.56 4.08 3.96
CA LEU A 233 18.77 3.95 2.74
C LEU A 233 18.03 5.25 2.42
N ALA A 234 17.23 5.76 3.37
CA ALA A 234 16.48 6.99 3.20
C ALA A 234 17.40 8.17 2.85
N LEU A 235 18.57 8.28 3.52
CA LEU A 235 19.55 9.32 3.23
C LEU A 235 20.08 9.25 1.81
N GLN A 236 20.40 8.04 1.31
CA GLN A 236 20.92 7.89 -0.04
C GLN A 236 19.86 8.21 -1.10
N ILE A 237 18.62 7.75 -0.90
CA ILE A 237 17.49 8.08 -1.78
C ILE A 237 17.24 9.60 -1.81
N HIS A 238 17.24 10.27 -0.67
CA HIS A 238 17.01 11.73 -0.63
C HIS A 238 18.18 12.51 -1.30
N ARG A 239 19.42 12.07 -1.16
CA ARG A 239 20.57 12.65 -1.87
C ARG A 239 20.44 12.51 -3.38
N GLU A 240 20.01 11.35 -3.85
CA GLU A 240 19.77 11.14 -5.28
C GLU A 240 18.56 11.96 -5.78
N ALA A 241 17.51 12.09 -4.99
CA ALA A 241 16.39 12.97 -5.29
C ALA A 241 16.84 14.42 -5.51
N GLU A 242 17.70 14.94 -4.62
CA GLU A 242 18.29 16.27 -4.76
C GLU A 242 19.17 16.36 -6.03
N ARG A 243 20.05 15.38 -6.28
CA ARG A 243 20.92 15.33 -7.47
C ARG A 243 20.13 15.32 -8.77
N LEU A 244 19.03 14.55 -8.81
CA LEU A 244 18.15 14.42 -9.98
C LEU A 244 17.14 15.57 -10.10
N ASN A 245 17.06 16.45 -9.10
CA ASN A 245 16.00 17.45 -8.98
C ASN A 245 14.60 16.84 -9.11
N ARG A 246 14.38 15.67 -8.51
CA ARG A 246 13.11 14.93 -8.50
C ARG A 246 12.61 14.75 -7.07
N ARG A 247 11.28 14.68 -6.91
CA ARG A 247 10.66 14.29 -5.64
C ARG A 247 10.58 12.77 -5.57
N ILE A 248 11.35 12.18 -4.66
CA ILE A 248 11.43 10.73 -4.46
C ILE A 248 11.24 10.44 -2.98
N TYR A 249 10.47 9.43 -2.63
CA TYR A 249 10.05 9.15 -1.27
C TYR A 249 10.31 7.71 -0.85
N CYS A 250 10.47 7.51 0.47
CA CYS A 250 10.52 6.20 1.13
C CYS A 250 9.27 6.05 2.01
N ILE A 251 8.44 5.06 1.72
CA ILE A 251 7.21 4.73 2.45
C ILE A 251 7.43 3.40 3.17
N ALA A 252 7.28 3.36 4.49
CA ALA A 252 7.47 2.14 5.26
C ALA A 252 6.17 1.36 5.40
N GLU A 253 6.26 0.03 5.42
CA GLU A 253 5.23 -0.84 5.98
C GLU A 253 5.73 -1.39 7.32
N SER A 254 4.94 -1.21 8.38
CA SER A 254 5.29 -1.69 9.72
C SER A 254 4.09 -1.78 10.64
N ALA A 255 3.90 -2.94 11.24
CA ALA A 255 2.86 -3.19 12.24
C ALA A 255 3.29 -2.78 13.68
N LEU A 256 4.44 -2.12 13.88
CA LEU A 256 4.94 -1.77 15.23
C LEU A 256 4.35 -0.49 15.79
N ASN A 257 3.77 0.38 14.97
CA ASN A 257 3.37 1.74 15.37
C ASN A 257 4.55 2.53 15.98
N ASP A 258 5.73 2.39 15.39
CA ASP A 258 6.93 3.06 15.85
C ASP A 258 7.19 4.32 15.03
N THR A 259 6.96 5.47 15.63
CA THR A 259 7.15 6.76 14.95
C THR A 259 8.61 7.09 14.66
N ARG A 260 9.60 6.37 15.21
CA ARG A 260 11.02 6.55 14.83
C ARG A 260 11.24 6.30 13.35
N VAL A 261 10.47 5.40 12.75
CA VAL A 261 10.55 5.09 11.32
C VAL A 261 10.42 6.36 10.47
N ILE A 262 9.47 7.24 10.81
CA ILE A 262 9.09 8.42 10.01
C ILE A 262 9.47 9.76 10.66
N ARG A 263 10.07 9.77 11.85
CA ARG A 263 10.65 10.99 12.42
C ARG A 263 11.94 11.35 11.70
N SER A 264 12.24 12.64 11.68
CA SER A 264 13.51 13.11 11.13
C SER A 264 14.70 12.61 11.94
N ARG A 265 15.86 12.52 11.29
CA ARG A 265 17.12 12.06 11.90
C ARG A 265 17.56 12.95 13.05
N GLU A 266 17.35 14.25 12.95
CA GLU A 266 17.65 15.22 14.02
C GLU A 266 16.86 14.94 15.30
N CYS A 267 15.71 14.24 15.17
CA CYS A 267 14.88 13.79 16.29
C CYS A 267 15.12 12.32 16.67
N GLY A 268 16.20 11.69 16.17
CA GLY A 268 16.53 10.29 16.42
C GLY A 268 15.64 9.29 15.66
N GLY A 269 15.02 9.71 14.56
CA GLY A 269 14.26 8.85 13.67
C GLY A 269 15.09 8.38 12.47
N PHE A 270 14.52 7.49 11.65
CA PHE A 270 15.18 6.96 10.46
C PHE A 270 14.99 7.85 9.23
N GLY A 271 14.02 8.79 9.27
CA GLY A 271 13.83 9.79 8.23
C GLY A 271 13.09 9.29 6.99
N LEU A 272 12.32 8.20 7.06
CA LEU A 272 11.42 7.82 5.99
C LEU A 272 10.27 8.85 5.90
N ASP A 273 9.65 8.96 4.72
CA ASP A 273 8.70 10.03 4.42
C ASP A 273 7.29 9.73 4.91
N ALA A 274 6.87 8.48 4.85
CA ALA A 274 5.54 8.04 5.32
C ALA A 274 5.56 6.58 5.78
N GLN A 275 4.44 6.16 6.38
CA GLN A 275 4.22 4.78 6.82
C GLN A 275 2.75 4.38 6.58
N TRP A 276 2.53 3.12 6.16
CA TRP A 276 1.22 2.50 6.16
C TRP A 276 0.66 2.40 7.56
N ASN A 277 -0.66 2.60 7.70
CA ASN A 277 -1.34 2.65 9.00
C ASN A 277 -2.39 1.54 9.11
N ASP A 278 -1.97 0.38 9.58
CA ASP A 278 -2.85 -0.77 9.80
C ASP A 278 -3.91 -0.51 10.86
N ASP A 279 -3.61 0.27 11.91
CA ASP A 279 -4.60 0.59 12.95
C ASP A 279 -5.83 1.29 12.39
N PHE A 280 -5.65 2.15 11.36
CA PHE A 280 -6.76 2.80 10.67
C PHE A 280 -7.64 1.77 9.96
N HIS A 281 -7.03 0.84 9.23
CA HIS A 281 -7.75 -0.27 8.59
C HIS A 281 -8.47 -1.13 9.62
N HIS A 282 -7.77 -1.57 10.67
CA HIS A 282 -8.35 -2.47 11.67
C HIS A 282 -9.56 -1.84 12.37
N ALA A 283 -9.47 -0.55 12.73
CA ALA A 283 -10.58 0.18 13.34
C ALA A 283 -11.78 0.30 12.39
N LEU A 284 -11.53 0.62 11.12
CA LEU A 284 -12.59 0.74 10.11
C LEU A 284 -13.22 -0.61 9.80
N HIS A 285 -12.40 -1.63 9.54
CA HIS A 285 -12.85 -2.97 9.18
C HIS A 285 -13.75 -3.58 10.26
N SER A 286 -13.29 -3.56 11.52
CA SER A 286 -14.07 -4.11 12.64
C SER A 286 -15.41 -3.40 12.83
N LEU A 287 -15.46 -2.08 12.61
CA LEU A 287 -16.74 -1.33 12.67
C LEU A 287 -17.71 -1.69 11.55
N LEU A 288 -17.20 -1.99 10.35
CA LEU A 288 -18.05 -2.29 9.19
C LEU A 288 -18.50 -3.74 9.16
N THR A 289 -17.64 -4.68 9.54
CA THR A 289 -17.90 -6.12 9.43
C THR A 289 -18.37 -6.76 10.73
N GLY A 290 -18.04 -6.16 11.88
CA GLY A 290 -18.21 -6.78 13.19
C GLY A 290 -17.16 -7.83 13.54
N GLU A 291 -16.14 -8.03 12.69
CA GLU A 291 -15.06 -8.97 12.96
C GLU A 291 -14.14 -8.48 14.10
N ILE A 292 -13.98 -9.35 15.11
CA ILE A 292 -13.18 -9.11 16.33
C ILE A 292 -12.28 -10.29 16.67
N SER A 293 -11.86 -11.09 15.69
CA SER A 293 -10.95 -12.23 15.84
C SER A 293 -9.54 -11.88 15.38
N GLY A 294 -8.54 -12.65 15.80
CA GLY A 294 -7.15 -12.42 15.46
C GLY A 294 -6.70 -11.01 15.86
N TYR A 295 -6.02 -10.30 14.96
CA TYR A 295 -5.56 -8.93 15.22
C TYR A 295 -6.67 -7.88 15.33
N TYR A 296 -7.92 -8.19 14.89
CA TYR A 296 -9.08 -7.32 15.04
C TYR A 296 -9.65 -7.30 16.47
N GLN A 297 -9.27 -8.22 17.35
CA GLN A 297 -9.84 -8.32 18.71
C GLN A 297 -9.59 -7.08 19.60
N ASP A 298 -8.65 -6.25 19.24
CA ASP A 298 -8.32 -5.01 19.93
C ASP A 298 -9.14 -3.80 19.46
N PHE A 299 -9.94 -3.97 18.40
CA PHE A 299 -10.69 -2.92 17.72
C PHE A 299 -12.20 -3.18 17.76
N GLY A 300 -13.00 -2.29 17.16
CA GLY A 300 -14.45 -2.44 17.03
C GLY A 300 -15.26 -1.35 17.71
N ARG A 301 -14.61 -0.42 18.42
CA ARG A 301 -15.28 0.77 18.98
C ARG A 301 -15.13 1.95 18.03
N LEU A 302 -16.15 2.79 17.97
CA LEU A 302 -16.11 4.02 17.19
C LEU A 302 -14.96 4.95 17.63
N GLN A 303 -14.65 4.93 18.93
CA GLN A 303 -13.52 5.65 19.52
C GLN A 303 -12.18 5.26 18.89
N ASP A 304 -11.97 4.01 18.49
CA ASP A 304 -10.71 3.56 17.88
C ASP A 304 -10.50 4.24 16.52
N LEU A 305 -11.56 4.32 15.69
CA LEU A 305 -11.52 5.05 14.42
C LEU A 305 -11.34 6.57 14.64
N ALA A 306 -12.05 7.15 15.60
CA ALA A 306 -11.91 8.57 15.93
C ALA A 306 -10.50 8.90 16.40
N LEU A 307 -9.87 8.03 17.19
CA LEU A 307 -8.49 8.16 17.65
C LEU A 307 -7.50 8.07 16.47
N SER A 308 -7.71 7.11 15.57
CA SER A 308 -6.92 6.98 14.36
C SER A 308 -6.97 8.25 13.49
N TRP A 309 -8.12 8.86 13.32
CA TRP A 309 -8.27 10.14 12.61
C TRP A 309 -7.52 11.28 13.30
N ARG A 310 -7.59 11.38 14.64
CA ARG A 310 -6.94 12.45 15.41
C ARG A 310 -5.43 12.32 15.47
N ASP A 311 -4.95 11.13 15.77
CA ASP A 311 -3.56 10.90 16.16
C ASP A 311 -2.73 10.17 15.09
N GLY A 312 -3.36 9.36 14.23
CA GLY A 312 -2.74 8.43 13.29
C GLY A 312 -2.83 7.00 13.82
N PHE A 313 -1.97 6.59 14.74
CA PHE A 313 -2.08 5.28 15.37
C PHE A 313 -3.12 5.26 16.50
N VAL A 314 -3.79 4.13 16.66
CA VAL A 314 -4.66 3.84 17.81
C VAL A 314 -3.80 3.45 19.01
N TYR A 315 -2.86 2.52 18.80
CA TYR A 315 -1.93 2.12 19.84
C TYR A 315 -0.77 3.10 19.99
N SER A 316 -0.61 3.64 21.21
CA SER A 316 0.45 4.57 21.58
C SER A 316 1.06 4.26 22.96
N GLY A 317 1.21 2.96 23.28
CA GLY A 317 1.73 2.45 24.55
C GLY A 317 0.71 1.66 25.39
N GLN A 318 -0.54 1.54 24.94
CA GLN A 318 -1.55 0.73 25.60
C GLN A 318 -1.26 -0.76 25.47
N TYR A 319 -1.87 -1.57 26.35
CA TYR A 319 -1.79 -3.02 26.27
C TYR A 319 -2.66 -3.55 25.13
N SER A 320 -2.07 -4.32 24.22
CA SER A 320 -2.76 -5.06 23.16
C SER A 320 -3.09 -6.46 23.67
N ARG A 321 -4.37 -6.85 23.60
CA ARG A 321 -4.82 -8.20 23.98
C ARG A 321 -4.33 -9.23 22.96
N TYR A 322 -4.31 -8.86 21.69
CA TYR A 322 -3.78 -9.70 20.63
C TYR A 322 -2.29 -9.98 20.79
N ARG A 323 -1.49 -8.91 21.03
CA ARG A 323 -0.02 -9.01 21.14
C ARG A 323 0.46 -9.41 22.52
N LEU A 324 -0.43 -9.48 23.50
CA LEU A 324 -0.15 -9.80 24.92
C LEU A 324 0.96 -8.92 25.54
N ARG A 325 1.09 -7.69 25.03
CA ARG A 325 2.10 -6.70 25.49
C ARG A 325 1.67 -5.28 25.18
N ARG A 326 2.38 -4.30 25.75
CA ARG A 326 2.21 -2.91 25.34
C ARG A 326 2.71 -2.71 23.91
N HIS A 327 2.03 -1.82 23.18
CA HIS A 327 2.26 -1.65 21.75
C HIS A 327 2.22 -0.19 21.34
N GLY A 328 3.08 0.15 20.34
CA GLY A 328 3.14 1.46 19.71
C GLY A 328 3.74 2.57 20.57
N ASN A 329 3.90 3.72 19.96
CA ASN A 329 4.21 4.98 20.60
C ASN A 329 3.40 6.13 20.01
N SER A 330 3.39 7.30 20.69
CA SER A 330 2.52 8.40 20.31
C SER A 330 2.87 8.98 18.95
N SER A 331 1.87 9.03 18.06
CA SER A 331 1.93 9.65 16.73
C SER A 331 1.32 11.05 16.67
N ARG A 332 0.88 11.63 17.79
CA ARG A 332 0.22 12.95 17.85
C ARG A 332 0.98 14.06 17.13
N THR A 333 2.29 14.10 17.29
CA THR A 333 3.17 15.13 16.73
C THR A 333 3.62 14.83 15.31
N VAL A 334 3.36 13.63 14.79
CA VAL A 334 3.69 13.24 13.43
C VAL A 334 2.75 13.93 12.44
N ALA A 335 3.28 14.43 11.33
CA ALA A 335 2.48 15.13 10.34
C ALA A 335 1.49 14.18 9.64
N ALA A 336 0.29 14.65 9.33
CA ALA A 336 -0.74 13.83 8.68
C ALA A 336 -0.29 13.23 7.36
N ARG A 337 0.50 13.97 6.56
CA ARG A 337 1.06 13.50 5.28
C ARG A 337 2.05 12.33 5.41
N GLN A 338 2.39 11.92 6.62
CA GLN A 338 3.29 10.80 6.88
C GLN A 338 2.54 9.48 7.16
N PHE A 339 1.23 9.45 6.99
CA PHE A 339 0.42 8.24 7.10
C PHE A 339 -0.27 7.93 5.78
N VAL A 340 -0.15 6.68 5.34
CA VAL A 340 -0.94 6.10 4.25
C VAL A 340 -2.04 5.27 4.87
N VAL A 341 -3.30 5.50 4.47
CA VAL A 341 -4.48 4.85 5.04
C VAL A 341 -5.33 4.20 3.95
N PHE A 342 -5.96 3.11 4.28
CA PHE A 342 -6.73 2.29 3.35
C PHE A 342 -7.91 1.59 4.05
N ALA A 343 -8.93 1.25 3.28
CA ALA A 343 -9.99 0.33 3.72
C ALA A 343 -9.56 -1.13 3.52
N GLN A 344 -8.75 -1.40 2.51
CA GLN A 344 -8.17 -2.70 2.19
C GLN A 344 -6.90 -2.48 1.35
N ASN A 345 -6.01 -3.46 1.37
CA ASN A 345 -4.83 -3.59 0.52
C ASN A 345 -4.62 -5.08 0.19
N HIS A 346 -3.54 -5.43 -0.50
CA HIS A 346 -3.25 -6.82 -0.84
C HIS A 346 -3.17 -7.73 0.40
N ASP A 347 -2.53 -7.28 1.48
CA ASP A 347 -2.35 -8.06 2.72
C ASP A 347 -3.68 -8.27 3.45
N GLN A 348 -4.49 -7.23 3.58
CA GLN A 348 -5.74 -7.29 4.33
C GLN A 348 -6.78 -8.19 3.64
N ILE A 349 -6.73 -8.28 2.31
CA ILE A 349 -7.57 -9.19 1.53
C ILE A 349 -6.95 -10.59 1.49
N GLY A 350 -5.68 -10.69 1.12
CA GLY A 350 -5.05 -11.96 0.83
C GLY A 350 -4.70 -12.81 2.05
N ASN A 351 -4.70 -12.23 3.25
CA ASN A 351 -4.60 -12.94 4.52
C ASN A 351 -5.98 -13.38 5.07
N ARG A 352 -7.07 -13.19 4.31
CA ARG A 352 -8.34 -13.87 4.53
C ARG A 352 -8.33 -15.25 3.89
N MET A 353 -9.12 -16.18 4.41
CA MET A 353 -9.08 -17.60 3.99
C MET A 353 -9.26 -17.78 2.48
N HIS A 354 -10.23 -17.06 1.88
CA HIS A 354 -10.54 -17.17 0.45
C HIS A 354 -10.13 -15.90 -0.33
N GLY A 355 -9.46 -14.95 0.32
CA GLY A 355 -9.08 -13.68 -0.29
C GLY A 355 -10.27 -12.76 -0.54
N GLU A 356 -11.27 -12.78 0.36
CA GLU A 356 -12.52 -12.02 0.20
C GLU A 356 -12.28 -10.53 0.32
N ARG A 357 -12.79 -9.79 -0.65
CA ARG A 357 -12.79 -8.33 -0.65
C ARG A 357 -13.91 -7.78 0.24
N LEU A 358 -13.75 -6.54 0.67
CA LEU A 358 -14.79 -5.84 1.45
C LEU A 358 -16.16 -5.85 0.74
N THR A 359 -16.17 -5.84 -0.60
CA THR A 359 -17.37 -5.98 -1.43
C THR A 359 -18.22 -7.22 -1.11
N GLN A 360 -17.58 -8.30 -0.66
CA GLN A 360 -18.26 -9.57 -0.32
C GLN A 360 -18.70 -9.62 1.15
N LEU A 361 -18.16 -8.72 1.98
CA LEU A 361 -18.36 -8.74 3.44
C LEU A 361 -19.43 -7.76 3.91
N VAL A 362 -19.66 -6.68 3.14
CA VAL A 362 -20.50 -5.57 3.59
C VAL A 362 -21.45 -5.08 2.49
N THR A 363 -22.44 -4.27 2.87
CA THR A 363 -23.43 -3.69 1.94
C THR A 363 -22.84 -2.54 1.11
N LEU A 364 -23.54 -2.14 0.04
CA LEU A 364 -23.17 -0.98 -0.79
C LEU A 364 -23.09 0.32 0.04
N GLU A 365 -23.99 0.51 1.01
CA GLU A 365 -23.98 1.65 1.93
C GLU A 365 -22.69 1.67 2.75
N GLN A 366 -22.28 0.52 3.26
CA GLN A 366 -21.05 0.38 4.04
C GLN A 366 -19.78 0.54 3.17
N LEU A 367 -19.80 0.09 1.89
CA LEU A 367 -18.71 0.39 0.94
C LEU A 367 -18.57 1.89 0.70
N LYS A 368 -19.68 2.61 0.49
CA LYS A 368 -19.67 4.07 0.36
C LYS A 368 -19.16 4.77 1.63
N LEU A 369 -19.55 4.25 2.80
CA LEU A 369 -19.07 4.73 4.10
C LEU A 369 -17.55 4.53 4.22
N ALA A 370 -17.02 3.33 3.90
CA ALA A 370 -15.59 3.04 3.89
C ALA A 370 -14.81 4.00 2.98
N ALA A 371 -15.28 4.19 1.74
CA ALA A 371 -14.68 5.11 0.78
C ALA A 371 -14.60 6.54 1.33
N CYS A 372 -15.68 7.02 1.99
CA CYS A 372 -15.70 8.34 2.61
C CYS A 372 -14.69 8.44 3.78
N VAL A 373 -14.61 7.41 4.63
CA VAL A 373 -13.67 7.39 5.76
C VAL A 373 -12.23 7.49 5.27
N VAL A 374 -11.84 6.77 4.24
CA VAL A 374 -10.49 6.81 3.66
C VAL A 374 -10.24 8.14 2.93
N LEU A 375 -11.09 8.48 1.95
CA LEU A 375 -10.84 9.58 1.02
C LEU A 375 -11.05 10.97 1.64
N LEU A 376 -11.86 11.11 2.69
CA LEU A 376 -12.05 12.39 3.39
C LEU A 376 -11.14 12.54 4.61
N SER A 377 -10.32 11.54 4.94
CA SER A 377 -9.33 11.60 6.02
C SER A 377 -8.25 12.66 5.75
N PRO A 378 -7.53 13.12 6.78
CA PRO A 378 -6.43 14.05 6.61
C PRO A 378 -5.12 13.40 6.12
N PHE A 379 -5.15 12.12 5.76
CA PHE A 379 -4.00 11.28 5.42
C PHE A 379 -3.89 11.03 3.92
N ILE A 380 -2.83 10.33 3.49
CA ILE A 380 -2.66 9.87 2.11
C ILE A 380 -3.54 8.64 1.91
N PRO A 381 -4.53 8.66 1.01
CA PRO A 381 -5.37 7.50 0.77
C PRO A 381 -4.69 6.52 -0.19
N LEU A 382 -4.85 5.21 0.09
CA LEU A 382 -4.53 4.12 -0.81
C LEU A 382 -5.81 3.34 -1.12
N LEU A 383 -6.01 3.02 -2.38
CA LEU A 383 -7.09 2.17 -2.89
C LEU A 383 -6.47 0.91 -3.49
N PHE A 384 -7.00 -0.26 -3.14
CA PHE A 384 -6.58 -1.50 -3.77
C PHE A 384 -7.32 -1.73 -5.09
N MET A 385 -6.64 -2.26 -6.09
CA MET A 385 -7.17 -2.48 -7.45
C MET A 385 -8.57 -3.10 -7.45
N GLY A 386 -9.51 -2.43 -8.15
CA GLY A 386 -10.91 -2.84 -8.25
C GLY A 386 -11.81 -2.37 -7.10
N GLU A 387 -11.25 -1.76 -6.05
CA GLU A 387 -12.03 -1.24 -4.92
C GLU A 387 -13.03 -0.18 -5.37
N GLU A 388 -12.62 0.68 -6.28
CA GLU A 388 -13.38 1.84 -6.75
C GLU A 388 -14.67 1.49 -7.48
N TYR A 389 -14.77 0.28 -8.01
CA TYR A 389 -16.02 -0.23 -8.61
C TYR A 389 -16.58 -1.45 -7.89
N GLY A 390 -15.98 -1.86 -6.77
CA GLY A 390 -16.47 -3.00 -6.00
C GLY A 390 -16.25 -4.33 -6.71
N GLU A 391 -15.00 -4.61 -7.13
CA GLU A 391 -14.60 -5.90 -7.69
C GLU A 391 -15.01 -7.06 -6.76
N VAL A 392 -15.43 -8.16 -7.35
CA VAL A 392 -15.85 -9.37 -6.64
C VAL A 392 -14.85 -10.53 -6.75
N ALA A 393 -13.90 -10.45 -7.70
CA ALA A 393 -12.83 -11.43 -7.79
C ALA A 393 -11.99 -11.40 -6.50
N PRO A 394 -11.79 -12.54 -5.83
CA PRO A 394 -10.98 -12.61 -4.62
C PRO A 394 -9.51 -12.34 -4.92
N PHE A 395 -8.72 -12.07 -3.88
CA PHE A 395 -7.27 -11.95 -4.02
C PHE A 395 -6.55 -12.85 -3.01
N PRO A 396 -6.65 -14.20 -3.15
CA PRO A 396 -5.97 -15.13 -2.26
C PRO A 396 -4.47 -15.12 -2.50
N TYR A 397 -3.69 -15.62 -1.54
CA TYR A 397 -2.25 -15.84 -1.73
C TYR A 397 -1.99 -16.93 -2.77
N PHE A 398 -1.06 -16.70 -3.69
CA PHE A 398 -0.66 -17.63 -4.76
C PHE A 398 0.84 -17.57 -5.04
N ILE A 399 1.39 -18.71 -5.43
CA ILE A 399 2.80 -18.94 -5.76
C ILE A 399 2.94 -19.82 -7.00
N SER A 400 4.17 -19.96 -7.51
CA SER A 400 4.55 -20.91 -8.56
C SER A 400 5.98 -21.38 -8.35
N HIS A 401 6.20 -22.13 -7.25
CA HIS A 401 7.49 -22.75 -6.98
C HIS A 401 7.69 -24.04 -7.76
N SER A 402 8.94 -24.40 -8.06
CA SER A 402 9.31 -25.65 -8.71
C SER A 402 9.75 -26.72 -7.71
N ASP A 403 10.12 -26.35 -6.49
CA ASP A 403 10.52 -27.27 -5.41
C ASP A 403 9.29 -27.80 -4.67
N PRO A 404 9.02 -29.14 -4.74
CA PRO A 404 7.85 -29.74 -4.09
C PRO A 404 7.85 -29.61 -2.56
N ASP A 405 9.03 -29.67 -1.92
CA ASP A 405 9.13 -29.58 -0.46
C ASP A 405 8.78 -28.16 0.00
N LEU A 406 9.23 -27.14 -0.75
CA LEU A 406 8.88 -25.76 -0.51
C LEU A 406 7.38 -25.51 -0.72
N VAL A 407 6.79 -26.06 -1.78
CA VAL A 407 5.34 -25.97 -2.03
C VAL A 407 4.54 -26.52 -0.85
N GLU A 408 4.91 -27.70 -0.32
CA GLU A 408 4.19 -28.28 0.82
C GLU A 408 4.42 -27.49 2.10
N ALA A 409 5.62 -26.94 2.32
CA ALA A 409 5.89 -26.06 3.46
C ALA A 409 5.01 -24.80 3.43
N VAL A 410 4.79 -24.18 2.25
CA VAL A 410 3.91 -23.02 2.07
C VAL A 410 2.45 -23.43 2.34
N ARG A 411 1.96 -24.56 1.81
CA ARG A 411 0.61 -25.06 2.08
C ARG A 411 0.36 -25.23 3.57
N GLU A 412 1.31 -25.84 4.27
CA GLU A 412 1.20 -26.07 5.71
C GLU A 412 1.28 -24.77 6.50
N GLY A 413 2.14 -23.83 6.10
CA GLY A 413 2.24 -22.50 6.67
C GLY A 413 0.90 -21.76 6.63
N ARG A 414 0.25 -21.73 5.47
CA ARG A 414 -1.08 -21.12 5.29
C ARG A 414 -2.16 -21.79 6.15
N ARG A 415 -2.19 -23.12 6.23
CA ARG A 415 -3.14 -23.82 7.11
C ARG A 415 -2.97 -23.44 8.58
N ARG A 416 -1.72 -23.33 9.06
CA ARG A 416 -1.41 -22.93 10.45
C ARG A 416 -1.81 -21.48 10.73
N GLU A 417 -1.60 -20.57 9.80
CA GLU A 417 -1.95 -19.16 9.94
C GLU A 417 -3.46 -19.00 10.13
N PHE A 418 -4.27 -19.68 9.32
CA PHE A 418 -5.73 -19.62 9.41
C PHE A 418 -6.32 -20.35 10.63
N ALA A 419 -5.61 -21.31 11.19
CA ALA A 419 -6.04 -21.96 12.43
C ALA A 419 -6.20 -20.97 13.61
N ALA A 420 -5.43 -19.87 13.62
CA ALA A 420 -5.54 -18.81 14.63
C ALA A 420 -6.87 -18.04 14.57
N PHE A 421 -7.57 -18.05 13.44
CA PHE A 421 -8.87 -17.40 13.25
C PHE A 421 -10.07 -18.33 13.47
N ALA A 422 -9.84 -19.58 13.90
CA ALA A 422 -10.85 -20.62 14.13
C ALA A 422 -11.73 -20.93 12.88
N TRP A 423 -11.24 -20.71 11.69
CA TRP A 423 -11.90 -21.05 10.44
C TRP A 423 -11.81 -22.57 10.20
N GLN A 424 -12.94 -23.19 9.81
CA GLN A 424 -13.05 -24.66 9.68
C GLN A 424 -12.82 -25.18 8.25
N GLU A 425 -12.69 -24.31 7.28
CA GLU A 425 -12.50 -24.64 5.87
C GLU A 425 -11.01 -24.72 5.51
N ASN A 426 -10.69 -25.40 4.41
CA ASN A 426 -9.33 -25.39 3.86
C ASN A 426 -9.14 -24.18 2.96
N PRO A 427 -8.03 -23.44 3.09
CA PRO A 427 -7.70 -22.37 2.16
C PRO A 427 -7.50 -22.91 0.75
N PRO A 428 -7.71 -22.09 -0.30
CA PRO A 428 -7.31 -22.42 -1.66
C PRO A 428 -5.83 -22.82 -1.71
N ASP A 429 -5.49 -23.80 -2.54
CA ASP A 429 -4.08 -24.19 -2.73
C ASP A 429 -3.32 -23.04 -3.39
N PRO A 430 -2.30 -22.47 -2.75
CA PRO A 430 -1.56 -21.33 -3.31
C PRO A 430 -0.77 -21.69 -4.57
N GLN A 431 -0.43 -22.97 -4.77
CA GLN A 431 0.28 -23.46 -5.96
C GLN A 431 -0.65 -23.68 -7.16
N ASP A 432 -1.97 -23.86 -6.92
CA ASP A 432 -2.92 -24.13 -8.00
C ASP A 432 -3.07 -22.91 -8.91
N GLU A 433 -2.96 -23.14 -10.22
CA GLU A 433 -3.17 -22.09 -11.22
C GLU A 433 -4.59 -21.48 -11.14
N ALA A 434 -5.59 -22.28 -10.78
CA ALA A 434 -6.96 -21.81 -10.61
C ALA A 434 -7.07 -20.76 -9.49
N THR A 435 -6.22 -20.82 -8.45
CA THR A 435 -6.16 -19.81 -7.39
C THR A 435 -5.72 -18.45 -7.93
N PHE A 436 -4.70 -18.44 -8.80
CA PHE A 436 -4.24 -17.23 -9.48
C PHE A 436 -5.27 -16.71 -10.51
N GLN A 437 -5.85 -17.59 -11.33
CA GLN A 437 -6.80 -17.19 -12.37
C GLN A 437 -8.07 -16.53 -11.78
N ARG A 438 -8.52 -17.00 -10.62
CA ARG A 438 -9.66 -16.41 -9.91
C ARG A 438 -9.38 -15.00 -9.36
N ALA A 439 -8.11 -14.63 -9.19
CA ALA A 439 -7.71 -13.31 -8.69
C ALA A 439 -7.69 -12.23 -9.79
N LYS A 440 -7.84 -12.60 -11.07
CA LYS A 440 -7.85 -11.64 -12.18
C LYS A 440 -9.09 -10.77 -12.14
N LEU A 441 -8.88 -9.45 -12.33
CA LEU A 441 -9.96 -8.47 -12.29
C LEU A 441 -10.90 -8.57 -13.49
N ASN A 442 -12.18 -8.30 -13.24
CA ASN A 442 -13.17 -8.10 -14.29
C ASN A 442 -13.48 -6.62 -14.51
N HIS A 443 -12.71 -5.97 -15.34
CA HIS A 443 -12.89 -4.54 -15.63
C HIS A 443 -14.23 -4.17 -16.26
N SER A 444 -15.01 -5.12 -16.84
CA SER A 444 -16.31 -4.81 -17.42
C SER A 444 -17.35 -4.45 -16.37
N LEU A 445 -17.19 -4.93 -15.12
CA LEU A 445 -18.10 -4.63 -14.01
C LEU A 445 -18.27 -3.12 -13.78
N CYS A 446 -17.22 -2.32 -13.99
CA CYS A 446 -17.28 -0.87 -13.75
C CYS A 446 -18.34 -0.13 -14.60
N LEU A 447 -18.88 -0.78 -15.64
CA LEU A 447 -19.91 -0.24 -16.52
C LEU A 447 -21.33 -0.62 -16.09
N GLU A 448 -21.49 -1.52 -15.09
CA GLU A 448 -22.76 -2.18 -14.78
C GLU A 448 -23.31 -1.78 -13.40
N GLY A 449 -24.64 -1.70 -13.31
CA GLY A 449 -25.41 -1.66 -12.08
C GLY A 449 -24.81 -0.80 -10.95
N HIS A 450 -24.67 -1.39 -9.79
CA HIS A 450 -24.12 -0.73 -8.59
C HIS A 450 -22.61 -0.49 -8.69
N HIS A 451 -21.86 -1.25 -9.48
CA HIS A 451 -20.43 -1.07 -9.72
C HIS A 451 -20.15 0.29 -10.39
N ARG A 452 -20.92 0.64 -11.43
CA ARG A 452 -20.83 1.96 -12.07
C ARG A 452 -21.19 3.09 -11.12
N VAL A 453 -22.17 2.87 -10.24
CA VAL A 453 -22.57 3.87 -9.23
C VAL A 453 -21.46 4.07 -8.22
N LEU A 454 -20.86 3.00 -7.73
CA LEU A 454 -19.74 3.05 -6.77
C LEU A 454 -18.52 3.76 -7.37
N MET A 455 -18.13 3.43 -8.60
CA MET A 455 -17.05 4.13 -9.31
C MET A 455 -17.33 5.63 -9.47
N SER A 456 -18.58 6.01 -9.80
CA SER A 456 -18.97 7.41 -9.88
C SER A 456 -18.92 8.10 -8.52
N PHE A 457 -19.21 7.36 -7.44
CA PHE A 457 -19.12 7.84 -6.07
C PHE A 457 -17.67 8.10 -5.65
N TYR A 458 -16.73 7.18 -5.94
CA TYR A 458 -15.29 7.37 -5.73
C TYR A 458 -14.76 8.60 -6.48
N ARG A 459 -15.12 8.73 -7.76
CA ARG A 459 -14.79 9.93 -8.57
C ARG A 459 -15.29 11.22 -7.91
N LYS A 460 -16.52 11.22 -7.39
CA LYS A 460 -17.09 12.37 -6.67
C LYS A 460 -16.32 12.68 -5.38
N LEU A 461 -15.95 11.67 -4.59
CA LEU A 461 -15.18 11.83 -3.36
C LEU A 461 -13.79 12.40 -3.62
N ILE A 462 -13.06 11.85 -4.57
CA ILE A 462 -11.73 12.34 -4.93
C ILE A 462 -11.80 13.77 -5.45
N ARG A 463 -12.83 14.09 -6.24
CA ARG A 463 -13.06 15.46 -6.69
C ARG A 463 -13.33 16.40 -5.51
N LEU A 464 -14.17 16.02 -4.54
CA LEU A 464 -14.42 16.80 -3.34
C LEU A 464 -13.12 17.05 -2.55
N ARG A 465 -12.34 15.99 -2.33
CA ARG A 465 -11.03 16.10 -1.67
C ARG A 465 -10.12 17.11 -2.36
N LYS A 466 -10.07 17.12 -3.70
CA LYS A 466 -9.21 18.02 -4.48
C LYS A 466 -9.77 19.46 -4.56
N THR A 467 -11.10 19.62 -4.55
CA THR A 467 -11.77 20.92 -4.77
C THR A 467 -11.78 21.78 -3.51
N TYR A 468 -12.11 21.19 -2.35
CA TYR A 468 -12.21 21.94 -1.11
C TYR A 468 -10.86 21.97 -0.39
N SER A 469 -10.27 23.17 -0.28
CA SER A 469 -8.94 23.37 0.30
C SER A 469 -8.79 22.79 1.72
N CYS A 470 -9.86 22.83 2.54
CA CYS A 470 -9.87 22.22 3.87
C CYS A 470 -9.85 20.69 3.84
N LEU A 471 -10.28 20.05 2.74
CA LEU A 471 -10.19 18.59 2.54
C LEU A 471 -8.90 18.19 1.83
N ALA A 472 -8.35 19.04 0.96
CA ALA A 472 -7.09 18.80 0.27
C ALA A 472 -5.88 18.85 1.22
N GLN A 473 -5.95 19.73 2.24
CA GLN A 473 -4.85 19.93 3.17
C GLN A 473 -4.70 18.75 4.13
N LEU A 474 -3.55 18.07 4.12
CA LEU A 474 -3.23 16.98 5.04
C LEU A 474 -2.75 17.54 6.39
N SER A 475 -3.70 17.86 7.27
CA SER A 475 -3.43 18.48 8.57
C SER A 475 -4.31 17.90 9.67
N LYS A 476 -3.72 17.54 10.80
CA LYS A 476 -4.41 17.19 12.05
C LYS A 476 -4.70 18.42 12.93
N LYS A 477 -4.07 19.57 12.64
CA LYS A 477 -4.21 20.79 13.47
C LYS A 477 -5.55 21.49 13.29
N ASN A 478 -6.08 21.49 12.07
CA ASN A 478 -7.33 22.15 11.72
C ASN A 478 -8.44 21.12 11.55
N MET A 479 -8.60 20.28 12.57
CA MET A 479 -9.57 19.20 12.61
C MET A 479 -10.09 18.96 14.03
N GLU A 480 -11.37 18.75 14.13
CA GLU A 480 -12.06 18.22 15.31
C GLU A 480 -12.74 16.91 14.96
N VAL A 481 -12.65 15.93 15.83
CA VAL A 481 -13.36 14.65 15.72
C VAL A 481 -14.08 14.41 17.02
N VAL A 482 -15.39 14.24 16.95
CA VAL A 482 -16.28 13.92 18.08
C VAL A 482 -17.01 12.63 17.76
N GLU A 483 -16.92 11.67 18.64
CA GLU A 483 -17.62 10.39 18.56
C GLU A 483 -18.79 10.30 19.54
N GLY A 484 -19.90 9.70 19.10
CA GLY A 484 -21.08 9.37 19.88
C GLY A 484 -21.34 7.86 19.78
N GLU A 485 -20.79 7.09 20.70
CA GLU A 485 -20.84 5.63 20.69
C GLU A 485 -22.27 5.10 20.72
N GLU A 486 -23.16 5.68 21.55
CA GLU A 486 -24.57 5.25 21.67
C GLU A 486 -25.33 5.32 20.35
N LYS A 487 -24.99 6.29 19.49
CA LYS A 487 -25.62 6.50 18.19
C LYS A 487 -24.76 6.04 17.03
N MET A 488 -23.61 5.47 17.31
CA MET A 488 -22.63 5.03 16.31
C MET A 488 -22.32 6.13 15.27
N MET A 489 -22.12 7.37 15.74
CA MET A 489 -21.88 8.53 14.89
C MET A 489 -20.53 9.17 15.16
N MET A 490 -19.79 9.50 14.10
CA MET A 490 -18.57 10.29 14.15
C MET A 490 -18.78 11.59 13.39
N LEU A 491 -18.58 12.71 14.10
CA LEU A 491 -18.67 14.06 13.56
C LEU A 491 -17.28 14.62 13.37
N VAL A 492 -16.95 15.01 12.16
CA VAL A 492 -15.65 15.60 11.83
C VAL A 492 -15.83 17.00 11.31
N ARG A 493 -15.06 17.92 11.86
CA ARG A 493 -14.87 19.26 11.34
C ARG A 493 -13.48 19.41 10.78
N ARG A 494 -13.37 19.87 9.54
CA ARG A 494 -12.09 20.23 8.92
C ARG A 494 -12.18 21.65 8.40
N TRP A 495 -11.16 22.47 8.63
CA TRP A 495 -11.18 23.88 8.20
C TRP A 495 -9.79 24.41 7.86
N ASN A 496 -9.78 25.48 7.12
CA ASN A 496 -8.64 26.37 6.93
C ASN A 496 -9.15 27.81 6.82
N ASP A 497 -8.32 28.72 6.37
CA ASP A 497 -8.68 30.14 6.30
C ASP A 497 -9.80 30.42 5.28
N THR A 498 -9.95 29.60 4.24
CA THR A 498 -10.87 29.83 3.11
C THR A 498 -12.10 28.94 3.09
N ALA A 499 -12.07 27.79 3.75
CA ALA A 499 -13.14 26.79 3.69
C ALA A 499 -13.32 26.04 5.01
N GLU A 500 -14.53 25.55 5.22
CA GLU A 500 -14.87 24.64 6.32
C GLU A 500 -15.74 23.50 5.79
N ALA A 501 -15.46 22.29 6.27
CA ALA A 501 -16.27 21.09 6.01
C ALA A 501 -16.73 20.45 7.32
N ARG A 502 -17.98 19.98 7.33
CA ARG A 502 -18.56 19.12 8.36
C ARG A 502 -18.89 17.79 7.72
N ILE A 503 -18.33 16.72 8.27
CA ILE A 503 -18.53 15.36 7.78
C ILE A 503 -19.22 14.59 8.90
N ILE A 504 -20.38 14.04 8.63
CA ILE A 504 -21.18 13.26 9.56
C ILE A 504 -21.16 11.82 9.07
N PHE A 505 -20.50 10.93 9.79
CA PHE A 505 -20.46 9.50 9.54
C PHE A 505 -21.43 8.81 10.49
N HIS A 506 -22.30 7.96 9.96
CA HIS A 506 -23.21 7.13 10.72
C HIS A 506 -22.94 5.65 10.44
N PHE A 507 -22.45 4.95 11.44
CA PHE A 507 -22.13 3.51 11.37
C PHE A 507 -23.27 2.61 11.88
N GLY A 508 -24.29 3.20 12.50
CA GLY A 508 -25.42 2.46 13.06
C GLY A 508 -26.31 1.82 12.00
N SER A 509 -27.00 0.75 12.39
CA SER A 509 -27.96 0.00 11.55
C SER A 509 -29.39 0.54 11.60
N ALA A 510 -29.68 1.52 12.45
CA ALA A 510 -30.96 2.19 12.55
C ALA A 510 -30.89 3.64 12.09
N GLN A 511 -32.01 4.22 11.63
CA GLN A 511 -32.05 5.65 11.32
C GLN A 511 -31.97 6.46 12.61
N GLU A 512 -31.13 7.48 12.63
CA GLU A 512 -30.96 8.40 13.75
C GLU A 512 -31.40 9.82 13.41
N SER A 513 -31.92 10.52 14.42
CA SER A 513 -32.24 11.95 14.35
C SER A 513 -31.57 12.66 15.51
N MET A 514 -30.74 13.67 15.22
CA MET A 514 -30.01 14.38 16.27
C MET A 514 -29.68 15.82 15.89
N PRO A 515 -29.59 16.72 16.87
CA PRO A 515 -28.99 18.03 16.65
C PRO A 515 -27.47 17.88 16.46
N VAL A 516 -26.97 18.36 15.32
CA VAL A 516 -25.54 18.39 15.01
C VAL A 516 -25.06 19.83 15.17
N PRO A 517 -24.02 20.09 15.98
CA PRO A 517 -23.41 21.42 16.10
C PRO A 517 -22.80 21.82 14.76
N ILE A 518 -23.35 22.84 14.13
CA ILE A 518 -22.87 23.39 12.87
C ILE A 518 -22.82 24.90 13.04
N SER A 519 -21.65 25.50 12.79
CA SER A 519 -21.46 26.94 12.95
C SER A 519 -22.52 27.74 12.19
N GLU A 520 -22.92 28.89 12.73
CA GLU A 520 -23.92 29.78 12.12
C GLU A 520 -23.55 30.13 10.68
N GLY A 521 -24.58 30.23 9.83
CA GLY A 521 -24.43 30.63 8.45
C GLY A 521 -24.98 29.61 7.44
N ARG A 522 -24.68 29.86 6.17
CA ARG A 522 -25.14 29.08 5.02
C ARG A 522 -24.17 27.94 4.72
N TRP A 523 -24.69 26.75 4.56
CA TRP A 523 -23.94 25.53 4.26
C TRP A 523 -24.49 24.84 3.02
N ILE A 524 -23.60 24.31 2.18
CA ILE A 524 -23.95 23.58 0.97
C ILE A 524 -23.77 22.08 1.24
N LYS A 525 -24.76 21.29 0.87
CA LYS A 525 -24.64 19.84 0.85
C LYS A 525 -23.75 19.41 -0.31
N ALA A 526 -22.47 19.10 -0.03
CA ALA A 526 -21.49 18.70 -1.03
C ALA A 526 -21.63 17.24 -1.44
N LEU A 527 -22.05 16.38 -0.48
CA LEU A 527 -22.31 14.95 -0.67
C LEU A 527 -23.32 14.46 0.36
N ASP A 528 -24.22 13.59 -0.06
CA ASP A 528 -25.02 12.75 0.81
C ASP A 528 -25.10 11.34 0.20
N SER A 529 -24.48 10.35 0.86
CA SER A 529 -24.41 8.97 0.36
C SER A 529 -25.78 8.30 0.29
N ALA A 530 -26.80 8.86 0.98
CA ALA A 530 -28.17 8.37 0.96
C ALA A 530 -28.99 8.81 -0.26
N GLU A 531 -28.46 9.68 -1.11
CA GLU A 531 -29.17 10.14 -2.31
C GLU A 531 -29.46 8.99 -3.30
N LYS A 532 -30.60 9.09 -4.00
CA LYS A 532 -31.04 8.09 -4.99
C LYS A 532 -30.05 7.88 -6.13
N GLN A 533 -29.29 8.92 -6.52
CA GLN A 533 -28.24 8.79 -7.54
C GLN A 533 -27.12 7.84 -7.12
N TRP A 534 -26.93 7.63 -5.82
CA TRP A 534 -25.98 6.68 -5.23
C TRP A 534 -26.64 5.36 -4.80
N GLN A 535 -27.85 5.09 -5.32
CA GLN A 535 -28.70 3.95 -4.91
C GLN A 535 -29.02 3.92 -3.42
N GLY A 536 -28.96 5.08 -2.74
CA GLY A 536 -29.33 5.20 -1.33
C GLY A 536 -30.85 5.26 -1.11
N PRO A 537 -31.30 5.21 0.15
CA PRO A 537 -32.73 5.22 0.53
C PRO A 537 -33.42 6.56 0.21
N GLY A 538 -32.70 7.61 -0.04
CA GLY A 538 -33.16 8.97 -0.31
C GLY A 538 -32.67 9.96 0.74
N SER A 539 -32.14 11.09 0.28
CA SER A 539 -31.68 12.18 1.14
C SER A 539 -32.86 12.83 1.87
N ARG A 540 -32.65 13.15 3.15
CA ARG A 540 -33.57 13.95 3.98
C ARG A 540 -33.03 15.36 4.21
N VAL A 541 -31.90 15.70 3.63
CA VAL A 541 -31.19 16.96 3.82
C VAL A 541 -31.33 17.83 2.57
N ALA A 542 -31.74 19.09 2.76
CA ALA A 542 -31.86 20.04 1.67
C ALA A 542 -30.48 20.32 1.01
N PRO A 543 -30.44 20.73 -0.27
CA PRO A 543 -29.19 21.08 -0.95
C PRO A 543 -28.42 22.20 -0.23
N GLU A 544 -29.15 23.03 0.48
CA GLU A 544 -28.64 24.16 1.27
C GLU A 544 -29.28 24.21 2.64
N ILE A 545 -28.49 24.52 3.66
CA ILE A 545 -28.91 24.61 5.06
C ILE A 545 -28.47 25.97 5.61
N VAL A 546 -29.36 26.60 6.37
CA VAL A 546 -29.01 27.77 7.20
C VAL A 546 -28.96 27.31 8.65
N SER A 547 -27.76 27.37 9.25
CA SER A 547 -27.54 27.02 10.65
C SER A 547 -27.60 28.25 11.55
N GLN A 548 -28.19 28.10 12.74
CA GLN A 548 -28.16 29.04 13.86
C GLN A 548 -27.36 28.51 15.05
N GLY A 549 -26.30 27.71 14.77
CA GLY A 549 -25.43 27.06 15.77
C GLY A 549 -25.62 25.54 15.85
N ALA A 550 -26.81 25.03 15.50
CA ALA A 550 -27.09 23.59 15.36
C ALA A 550 -28.17 23.34 14.31
N VAL A 551 -28.15 22.14 13.72
CA VAL A 551 -29.14 21.67 12.76
C VAL A 551 -29.54 20.24 13.13
N THR A 552 -30.86 19.98 13.24
CA THR A 552 -31.33 18.60 13.39
C THR A 552 -31.23 17.87 12.06
N LEU A 553 -30.43 16.82 12.02
CA LEU A 553 -30.23 15.99 10.85
C LEU A 553 -30.82 14.61 11.06
N ILE A 554 -31.38 14.05 9.99
CA ILE A 554 -31.84 12.67 9.92
C ILE A 554 -30.79 11.90 9.11
N CYS A 555 -30.12 10.98 9.78
CA CYS A 555 -29.07 10.15 9.21
C CYS A 555 -29.58 8.73 8.98
N PRO A 556 -29.72 8.27 7.73
CA PRO A 556 -30.03 6.86 7.44
C PRO A 556 -28.92 5.93 7.94
N PRO A 557 -29.20 4.61 8.07
CA PRO A 557 -28.18 3.63 8.41
C PRO A 557 -26.96 3.70 7.45
N HIS A 558 -25.77 3.49 7.98
CA HIS A 558 -24.53 3.40 7.20
C HIS A 558 -24.38 4.53 6.16
N SER A 559 -24.56 5.77 6.59
CA SER A 559 -24.58 6.94 5.69
C SER A 559 -23.51 7.97 6.03
N VAL A 560 -23.18 8.80 5.05
CA VAL A 560 -22.27 9.93 5.20
C VAL A 560 -22.89 11.17 4.58
N LEU A 561 -22.86 12.27 5.34
CA LEU A 561 -23.23 13.60 4.88
C LEU A 561 -22.01 14.54 4.95
N VAL A 562 -21.73 15.25 3.87
CA VAL A 562 -20.69 16.27 3.81
C VAL A 562 -21.33 17.61 3.53
N LEU A 563 -21.17 18.53 4.47
CA LEU A 563 -21.56 19.92 4.36
C LEU A 563 -20.32 20.80 4.25
N THR A 564 -20.34 21.77 3.35
CA THR A 564 -19.20 22.68 3.13
C THR A 564 -19.67 24.12 3.11
N ARG A 565 -18.78 25.03 3.50
CA ARG A 565 -18.96 26.46 3.29
C ARG A 565 -17.63 27.13 2.97
N GLU A 566 -17.67 28.22 2.22
CA GLU A 566 -16.58 29.16 2.13
C GLU A 566 -16.53 30.00 3.41
N ARG A 567 -15.34 30.28 3.90
CA ARG A 567 -15.14 31.20 5.03
C ARG A 567 -14.81 32.57 4.44
N SER A 568 -15.67 33.54 4.69
CA SER A 568 -15.32 34.93 4.42
C SER A 568 -14.16 35.33 5.31
N ASN A 569 -13.10 35.86 4.75
CA ASN A 569 -12.06 36.53 5.55
C ASN A 569 -12.74 37.65 6.30
N ILE A 570 -12.89 37.51 7.62
CA ILE A 570 -13.28 38.61 8.53
C ILE A 570 -12.04 39.44 8.81
#